data_9e9ec82743ee06660956d38b14c475e1
#
_entry.id   9e9ec82743ee06660956d38b14c475e1
#
_cell.length_a   1.000
_cell.length_b   1.000
_cell.length_c   1.000
_cell.angle_alpha   90.00
_cell.angle_beta   90.00
_cell.angle_gamma   90.00
#
_symmetry.space_group_name_H-M   'P 1'
#
loop_
_entity.id
_entity.type
_entity.pdbx_description
1 polymer ?
#
loop_
_entity_poly.entity_id
_entity_poly.type
_entity_poly.pdbx_seq_one_letter_code
_entity_poly.pdbx_strand_id
1 'polypeptide(L)'
;MPASLRSTLYFSGTNALSMALRLIGDPIGKFYSSPDMVTFAKRTNKVSVQKSITGVLVSSNHQVCSEVLKSPNWLSRPFAERLYTGPTTYTPETIHPFLDSIIAIDGAEQRRIKKLMQPVFTPRVIDSWKETSLRIVNDLFSNVKEHGEFDFVASIANPLPLAVICEIIGVPKLYWEKCNIWGRTLAGIGLDLPKNNQELEELEATSLALTDLIGELLAIRRVKPEDDLISLLASAQTDGQKLSDKEIIASVAFTLIAGFETTMNLLSVGTLALLENPDQLALLARNQELIPNFIEEALRLSSPIQFVVRTADSPLVLADGTKAKAGQTVILNLAGANRDPAVFDKPDSFLIQRENAKKNVSFGFGAHHCIGSLLARVEAEVMWRELLRRFPDVESWKLTGTPKYRSGKLIKSLESLPMSFRVSQPSAF
;
A
#
# COMPACT_ATOMS: atom_id res chain seq x y z
N MET A 1 -14.83 -33.06 -6.18
CA MET A 1 -13.93 -33.04 -5.01
C MET A 1 -14.43 -31.92 -4.10
N PRO A 2 -14.65 -32.13 -2.79
CA PRO A 2 -15.08 -31.07 -1.89
C PRO A 2 -14.10 -29.87 -1.90
N ALA A 3 -14.61 -28.64 -1.80
CA ALA A 3 -13.78 -27.43 -1.85
C ALA A 3 -12.66 -27.44 -0.79
N SER A 4 -12.97 -27.92 0.43
CA SER A 4 -12.02 -28.09 1.51
C SER A 4 -10.83 -29.01 1.21
N LEU A 5 -11.06 -30.06 0.41
CA LEU A 5 -9.99 -31.00 0.03
C LEU A 5 -9.10 -30.39 -1.07
N ARG A 6 -9.70 -29.61 -2.00
CA ARG A 6 -8.94 -28.89 -3.03
C ARG A 6 -8.02 -27.84 -2.41
N SER A 7 -8.53 -27.05 -1.46
CA SER A 7 -7.73 -26.02 -0.77
C SER A 7 -6.62 -26.63 0.08
N THR A 8 -6.88 -27.72 0.82
CA THR A 8 -5.83 -28.40 1.60
C THR A 8 -4.70 -28.94 0.71
N LEU A 9 -5.02 -29.54 -0.44
CA LEU A 9 -4.02 -30.01 -1.40
C LEU A 9 -3.24 -28.84 -2.03
N TYR A 10 -3.90 -27.73 -2.32
CA TYR A 10 -3.27 -26.52 -2.83
C TYR A 10 -2.23 -25.97 -1.85
N PHE A 11 -2.61 -25.76 -0.57
CA PHE A 11 -1.70 -25.22 0.45
C PHE A 11 -0.51 -26.15 0.75
N SER A 12 -0.76 -27.46 0.80
CA SER A 12 0.33 -28.45 0.99
C SER A 12 1.30 -28.47 -0.19
N GLY A 13 0.79 -28.40 -1.42
CA GLY A 13 1.62 -28.39 -2.64
C GLY A 13 2.46 -27.13 -2.77
N THR A 14 1.92 -25.94 -2.48
CA THR A 14 2.65 -24.67 -2.54
C THR A 14 3.76 -24.60 -1.50
N ASN A 15 3.53 -25.10 -0.28
CA ASN A 15 4.52 -25.17 0.77
C ASN A 15 5.70 -26.13 0.40
N ALA A 16 5.39 -27.31 -0.11
CA ALA A 16 6.40 -28.28 -0.54
C ALA A 16 7.25 -27.74 -1.70
N LEU A 17 6.60 -27.11 -2.70
CA LEU A 17 7.31 -26.49 -3.82
C LEU A 17 8.24 -25.36 -3.35
N SER A 18 7.74 -24.47 -2.48
CA SER A 18 8.54 -23.37 -1.92
C SER A 18 9.78 -23.89 -1.18
N MET A 19 9.63 -24.96 -0.40
CA MET A 19 10.73 -25.59 0.31
C MET A 19 11.75 -26.21 -0.65
N ALA A 20 11.31 -26.93 -1.69
CA ALA A 20 12.18 -27.51 -2.70
C ALA A 20 12.97 -26.44 -3.47
N LEU A 21 12.33 -25.36 -3.90
CA LEU A 21 12.97 -24.23 -4.57
C LEU A 21 14.01 -23.55 -3.67
N ARG A 22 13.75 -23.47 -2.37
CA ARG A 22 14.69 -22.93 -1.38
C ARG A 22 15.97 -23.79 -1.31
N LEU A 23 15.83 -25.11 -1.25
CA LEU A 23 16.97 -26.04 -1.13
C LEU A 23 17.94 -25.95 -2.31
N ILE A 24 17.44 -25.72 -3.52
CA ILE A 24 18.28 -25.56 -4.72
C ILE A 24 18.76 -24.11 -4.94
N GLY A 25 18.43 -23.18 -4.03
CA GLY A 25 18.84 -21.79 -4.13
C GLY A 25 18.16 -20.99 -5.23
N ASP A 26 16.97 -21.43 -5.69
CA ASP A 26 16.17 -20.75 -6.71
C ASP A 26 15.74 -19.35 -6.26
N PRO A 27 15.68 -18.34 -7.17
CA PRO A 27 15.22 -16.99 -6.84
C PRO A 27 13.86 -16.93 -6.14
N ILE A 28 12.89 -17.75 -6.54
CA ILE A 28 11.57 -17.81 -5.89
C ILE A 28 11.69 -18.43 -4.49
N GLY A 29 12.50 -19.48 -4.32
CA GLY A 29 12.76 -20.05 -3.01
C GLY A 29 13.45 -19.04 -2.07
N LYS A 30 14.42 -18.26 -2.58
CA LYS A 30 15.05 -17.16 -1.85
C LYS A 30 14.04 -16.04 -1.51
N PHE A 31 13.17 -15.67 -2.44
CA PHE A 31 12.11 -14.69 -2.25
C PHE A 31 11.21 -15.08 -1.07
N TYR A 32 10.69 -16.30 -1.06
CA TYR A 32 9.83 -16.77 0.02
C TYR A 32 10.56 -16.98 1.35
N SER A 33 11.85 -17.31 1.34
CA SER A 33 12.65 -17.55 2.55
C SER A 33 13.34 -16.33 3.13
N SER A 34 13.38 -15.21 2.41
CA SER A 34 13.95 -13.97 2.94
C SER A 34 13.06 -13.37 4.01
N PRO A 35 13.61 -12.83 5.11
CA PRO A 35 12.83 -12.19 6.15
C PRO A 35 12.10 -10.95 5.64
N ASP A 36 12.69 -10.25 4.69
CA ASP A 36 12.13 -9.08 4.02
C ASP A 36 12.71 -8.89 2.61
N MET A 37 12.11 -7.99 1.84
CA MET A 37 12.46 -7.75 0.44
C MET A 37 13.78 -6.99 0.26
N VAL A 38 14.22 -6.23 1.25
CA VAL A 38 15.53 -5.56 1.25
C VAL A 38 16.63 -6.59 1.41
N THR A 39 16.48 -7.51 2.37
CA THR A 39 17.42 -8.63 2.57
C THR A 39 17.49 -9.51 1.33
N PHE A 40 16.33 -9.78 0.69
CA PHE A 40 16.29 -10.50 -0.59
C PHE A 40 17.10 -9.77 -1.65
N ALA A 41 16.92 -8.45 -1.84
CA ALA A 41 17.68 -7.65 -2.79
C ALA A 41 19.19 -7.74 -2.55
N LYS A 42 19.64 -7.54 -1.31
CA LYS A 42 21.07 -7.63 -0.94
C LYS A 42 21.72 -8.98 -1.29
N ARG A 43 20.94 -10.06 -1.19
CA ARG A 43 21.41 -11.43 -1.54
C ARG A 43 21.43 -11.69 -3.04
N THR A 44 20.75 -10.87 -3.83
CA THR A 44 20.47 -11.14 -5.24
C THR A 44 20.99 -10.09 -6.22
N ASN A 45 21.51 -8.96 -5.75
CA ASN A 45 21.91 -7.78 -6.54
C ASN A 45 23.10 -8.00 -7.53
N LYS A 46 23.56 -9.24 -7.71
CA LYS A 46 24.65 -9.52 -8.67
C LYS A 46 24.20 -9.49 -10.13
N VAL A 47 22.91 -9.60 -10.40
CA VAL A 47 22.30 -9.57 -11.75
C VAL A 47 21.00 -8.78 -11.72
N SER A 48 20.72 -8.03 -12.79
CA SER A 48 19.54 -7.15 -12.87
C SER A 48 18.24 -7.94 -12.84
N VAL A 49 18.20 -9.10 -13.54
CA VAL A 49 17.03 -9.99 -13.58
C VAL A 49 17.48 -11.42 -13.31
N GLN A 50 16.83 -12.08 -12.38
CA GLN A 50 17.00 -13.48 -12.07
C GLN A 50 15.86 -14.30 -12.66
N LYS A 51 16.17 -15.50 -13.17
CA LYS A 51 15.17 -16.42 -13.70
C LYS A 51 15.09 -17.65 -12.82
N SER A 52 13.90 -17.94 -12.32
CA SER A 52 13.56 -19.19 -11.64
C SER A 52 13.48 -20.35 -12.61
N ILE A 53 13.71 -21.57 -12.12
CA ILE A 53 13.43 -22.80 -12.88
C ILE A 53 11.94 -22.92 -13.24
N THR A 54 11.05 -22.28 -12.50
CA THR A 54 9.61 -22.17 -12.81
C THR A 54 9.31 -21.24 -13.98
N GLY A 55 10.31 -20.53 -14.49
CA GLY A 55 10.19 -19.55 -15.55
C GLY A 55 9.86 -18.14 -15.06
N VAL A 56 9.55 -17.94 -13.77
CA VAL A 56 9.28 -16.61 -13.21
C VAL A 56 10.58 -15.80 -13.19
N LEU A 57 10.49 -14.53 -13.60
CA LEU A 57 11.55 -13.54 -13.50
C LEU A 57 11.44 -12.78 -12.19
N VAL A 58 12.57 -12.37 -11.60
CA VAL A 58 12.60 -11.54 -10.39
C VAL A 58 13.64 -10.44 -10.57
N SER A 59 13.27 -9.19 -10.29
CA SER A 59 14.17 -8.04 -10.36
C SER A 59 14.07 -7.15 -9.14
N SER A 60 15.22 -6.68 -8.65
CA SER A 60 15.39 -5.60 -7.68
C SER A 60 16.10 -4.39 -8.30
N ASN A 61 16.36 -4.43 -9.62
CA ASN A 61 17.02 -3.34 -10.34
C ASN A 61 16.04 -2.21 -10.63
N HIS A 62 16.42 -0.99 -10.30
CA HIS A 62 15.54 0.19 -10.43
C HIS A 62 15.14 0.46 -11.88
N GLN A 63 16.07 0.35 -12.83
CA GLN A 63 15.79 0.60 -14.24
C GLN A 63 14.79 -0.41 -14.80
N VAL A 64 15.00 -1.72 -14.54
CA VAL A 64 14.09 -2.79 -14.96
C VAL A 64 12.71 -2.61 -14.32
N CYS A 65 12.64 -2.34 -13.01
CA CYS A 65 11.37 -2.10 -12.34
C CYS A 65 10.63 -0.90 -12.96
N SER A 66 11.33 0.19 -13.20
CA SER A 66 10.74 1.41 -13.80
C SER A 66 10.24 1.19 -15.23
N GLU A 67 10.99 0.44 -16.03
CA GLU A 67 10.61 0.09 -17.41
C GLU A 67 9.34 -0.75 -17.43
N VAL A 68 9.32 -1.85 -16.69
CA VAL A 68 8.18 -2.77 -16.62
C VAL A 68 6.93 -2.05 -16.12
N LEU A 69 7.05 -1.22 -15.08
CA LEU A 69 5.93 -0.45 -14.52
C LEU A 69 5.35 0.59 -15.48
N LYS A 70 6.17 1.14 -16.39
CA LYS A 70 5.73 2.13 -17.41
C LYS A 70 5.13 1.48 -18.63
N SER A 71 5.49 0.25 -18.92
CA SER A 71 5.11 -0.43 -20.15
C SER A 71 3.66 -0.94 -20.11
N PRO A 72 2.84 -0.64 -21.13
CA PRO A 72 1.47 -1.15 -21.22
C PRO A 72 1.40 -2.65 -21.57
N ASN A 73 2.53 -3.24 -21.98
CA ASN A 73 2.61 -4.64 -22.39
C ASN A 73 2.92 -5.58 -21.21
N TRP A 74 2.98 -5.05 -19.99
CA TRP A 74 3.12 -5.81 -18.76
C TRP A 74 1.83 -5.71 -17.94
N LEU A 75 1.03 -6.76 -17.98
CA LEU A 75 -0.33 -6.82 -17.44
C LEU A 75 -0.38 -7.22 -15.97
N SER A 76 -1.36 -6.70 -15.25
CA SER A 76 -1.67 -7.06 -13.86
C SER A 76 -2.61 -8.27 -13.78
N ARG A 77 -3.65 -8.30 -14.62
CA ARG A 77 -4.77 -9.25 -14.57
C ARG A 77 -4.38 -10.72 -14.62
N PRO A 78 -3.49 -11.18 -15.53
CA PRO A 78 -3.19 -12.60 -15.63
C PRO A 78 -2.59 -13.21 -14.36
N PHE A 79 -1.82 -12.42 -13.61
CA PHE A 79 -1.31 -12.87 -12.33
C PHE A 79 -2.38 -12.83 -11.24
N ALA A 80 -3.16 -11.75 -11.17
CA ALA A 80 -4.25 -11.62 -10.20
C ALA A 80 -5.30 -12.74 -10.36
N GLU A 81 -5.68 -13.09 -11.59
CA GLU A 81 -6.58 -14.21 -11.85
C GLU A 81 -6.02 -15.53 -11.33
N ARG A 82 -4.74 -15.86 -11.63
CA ARG A 82 -4.13 -17.08 -11.10
C ARG A 82 -4.08 -17.12 -9.59
N LEU A 83 -3.91 -15.96 -8.97
CA LEU A 83 -3.80 -15.80 -7.53
C LEU A 83 -5.13 -16.06 -6.82
N TYR A 84 -6.20 -15.44 -7.32
CA TYR A 84 -7.49 -15.42 -6.64
C TYR A 84 -8.51 -16.44 -7.16
N THR A 85 -8.26 -17.11 -8.29
CA THR A 85 -9.14 -18.16 -8.82
C THR A 85 -8.74 -19.59 -8.40
N GLY A 86 -7.78 -19.73 -7.47
CA GLY A 86 -7.33 -21.04 -6.98
C GLY A 86 -8.40 -21.78 -6.18
N PRO A 87 -8.28 -21.89 -4.87
CA PRO A 87 -9.22 -22.65 -4.03
C PRO A 87 -10.47 -21.88 -3.59
N THR A 88 -10.72 -20.67 -4.12
CA THR A 88 -11.78 -19.76 -3.67
C THR A 88 -13.19 -20.21 -4.12
N THR A 89 -14.20 -19.76 -3.39
CA THR A 89 -15.63 -19.94 -3.72
C THR A 89 -16.18 -18.81 -4.60
N TYR A 90 -15.32 -17.88 -5.06
CA TYR A 90 -15.74 -16.79 -5.93
C TYR A 90 -16.34 -17.30 -7.24
N THR A 91 -17.59 -16.88 -7.49
CA THR A 91 -18.30 -17.10 -8.74
C THR A 91 -18.28 -15.83 -9.60
N PRO A 92 -18.63 -15.87 -10.89
CA PRO A 92 -18.74 -14.67 -11.72
C PRO A 92 -19.72 -13.61 -11.18
N GLU A 93 -20.69 -14.01 -10.36
CA GLU A 93 -21.68 -13.15 -9.73
C GLU A 93 -21.12 -12.46 -8.47
N THR A 94 -20.10 -13.05 -7.84
CA THR A 94 -19.48 -12.50 -6.64
C THR A 94 -18.60 -11.29 -7.00
N ILE A 95 -18.67 -10.23 -6.22
CA ILE A 95 -17.79 -9.06 -6.39
C ILE A 95 -16.48 -9.31 -5.64
N HIS A 96 -15.37 -9.31 -6.36
CA HIS A 96 -14.05 -9.48 -5.77
C HIS A 96 -13.33 -8.14 -5.66
N PRO A 97 -13.03 -7.64 -4.44
CA PRO A 97 -12.50 -6.29 -4.24
C PRO A 97 -11.12 -6.05 -4.91
N PHE A 98 -10.37 -7.10 -5.23
CA PHE A 98 -9.11 -6.98 -5.97
C PHE A 98 -9.27 -7.25 -7.46
N LEU A 99 -9.87 -8.40 -7.86
CA LEU A 99 -9.96 -8.82 -9.27
C LEU A 99 -10.83 -7.89 -10.12
N ASP A 100 -11.90 -7.37 -9.53
CA ASP A 100 -12.86 -6.50 -10.23
C ASP A 100 -12.52 -5.02 -10.07
N SER A 101 -11.36 -4.69 -9.47
CA SER A 101 -10.89 -3.31 -9.28
C SER A 101 -9.78 -2.90 -10.24
N ILE A 102 -9.50 -1.60 -10.28
CA ILE A 102 -8.49 -1.00 -11.16
C ILE A 102 -7.07 -1.55 -10.97
N ILE A 103 -6.77 -2.27 -9.87
CA ILE A 103 -5.44 -2.84 -9.65
C ILE A 103 -5.20 -4.09 -10.49
N ALA A 104 -6.26 -4.86 -10.78
CA ALA A 104 -6.18 -6.09 -11.55
C ALA A 104 -6.68 -5.93 -13.00
N ILE A 105 -7.41 -4.86 -13.32
CA ILE A 105 -7.91 -4.59 -14.66
C ILE A 105 -6.82 -3.87 -15.47
N ASP A 106 -6.67 -4.20 -16.76
CA ASP A 106 -5.68 -3.61 -17.65
C ASP A 106 -6.33 -2.92 -18.88
N GLY A 107 -5.52 -2.24 -19.67
CA GLY A 107 -5.89 -1.73 -20.98
C GLY A 107 -6.93 -0.60 -20.98
N ALA A 108 -7.88 -0.65 -21.89
CA ALA A 108 -8.89 0.39 -22.07
C ALA A 108 -9.88 0.47 -20.91
N GLU A 109 -10.26 -0.67 -20.35
CA GLU A 109 -11.20 -0.78 -19.25
C GLU A 109 -10.61 -0.14 -17.97
N GLN A 110 -9.35 -0.42 -17.64
CA GLN A 110 -8.65 0.21 -16.52
C GLN A 110 -8.60 1.73 -16.69
N ARG A 111 -8.25 2.22 -17.89
CA ARG A 111 -8.21 3.67 -18.18
C ARG A 111 -9.57 4.33 -18.02
N ARG A 112 -10.65 3.66 -18.46
CA ARG A 112 -12.03 4.15 -18.32
C ARG A 112 -12.42 4.30 -16.85
N ILE A 113 -12.23 3.26 -16.05
CA ILE A 113 -12.56 3.28 -14.61
C ILE A 113 -11.71 4.35 -13.90
N LYS A 114 -10.39 4.36 -14.14
CA LYS A 114 -9.47 5.34 -13.54
C LYS A 114 -9.85 6.78 -13.88
N LYS A 115 -10.23 7.06 -15.12
CA LYS A 115 -10.69 8.39 -15.57
C LYS A 115 -11.93 8.86 -14.81
N LEU A 116 -12.86 7.93 -14.52
CA LEU A 116 -14.09 8.23 -13.77
C LEU A 116 -13.82 8.45 -12.26
N MET A 117 -12.81 7.79 -11.68
CA MET A 117 -12.38 8.01 -10.30
C MET A 117 -11.53 9.27 -10.12
N GLN A 118 -10.79 9.67 -11.15
CA GLN A 118 -9.78 10.74 -11.08
C GLN A 118 -10.28 12.08 -10.53
N PRO A 119 -11.54 12.54 -10.77
CA PRO A 119 -12.04 13.83 -10.27
C PRO A 119 -11.89 14.00 -8.75
N VAL A 120 -12.01 12.93 -7.95
CA VAL A 120 -11.84 12.97 -6.49
C VAL A 120 -10.36 13.14 -6.07
N PHE A 121 -9.43 12.77 -6.94
CA PHE A 121 -7.98 12.81 -6.67
C PHE A 121 -7.26 13.94 -7.41
N THR A 122 -7.98 14.97 -7.86
CA THR A 122 -7.36 16.16 -8.47
C THR A 122 -6.69 17.05 -7.40
N PRO A 123 -5.64 17.82 -7.75
CA PRO A 123 -4.98 18.71 -6.78
C PRO A 123 -5.97 19.63 -6.05
N ARG A 124 -6.94 20.20 -6.76
CA ARG A 124 -7.96 21.10 -6.19
C ARG A 124 -8.81 20.41 -5.11
N VAL A 125 -9.23 19.17 -5.35
CA VAL A 125 -10.03 18.40 -4.38
C VAL A 125 -9.15 17.94 -3.22
N ILE A 126 -7.92 17.53 -3.50
CA ILE A 126 -6.95 17.14 -2.46
C ILE A 126 -6.63 18.32 -1.51
N ASP A 127 -6.58 19.56 -2.01
CA ASP A 127 -6.39 20.73 -1.15
C ASP A 127 -7.54 20.90 -0.15
N SER A 128 -8.80 20.60 -0.52
CA SER A 128 -9.92 20.61 0.44
C SER A 128 -9.77 19.52 1.51
N TRP A 129 -9.21 18.37 1.16
CA TRP A 129 -8.92 17.29 2.11
C TRP A 129 -7.79 17.61 3.09
N LYS A 130 -6.97 18.62 2.80
CA LYS A 130 -5.95 19.12 3.72
C LYS A 130 -6.58 19.68 5.00
N GLU A 131 -7.66 20.44 4.90
CA GLU A 131 -8.41 20.97 6.05
C GLU A 131 -9.05 19.84 6.86
N THR A 132 -9.66 18.87 6.18
CA THR A 132 -10.22 17.68 6.82
C THR A 132 -9.14 16.88 7.56
N SER A 133 -8.01 16.63 6.92
CA SER A 133 -6.86 15.93 7.55
C SER A 133 -6.36 16.70 8.77
N LEU A 134 -6.26 18.03 8.70
CA LEU A 134 -5.83 18.87 9.82
C LEU A 134 -6.82 18.80 10.99
N ARG A 135 -8.13 18.85 10.72
CA ARG A 135 -9.17 18.68 11.74
C ARG A 135 -9.04 17.34 12.44
N ILE A 136 -8.94 16.25 11.67
CA ILE A 136 -8.79 14.89 12.21
C ILE A 136 -7.50 14.76 13.03
N VAL A 137 -6.37 15.24 12.51
CA VAL A 137 -5.08 15.23 13.23
C VAL A 137 -5.18 15.97 14.55
N ASN A 138 -5.83 17.15 14.57
CA ASN A 138 -6.03 17.93 15.78
C ASN A 138 -6.85 17.17 16.82
N ASP A 139 -7.94 16.52 16.39
CA ASP A 139 -8.80 15.72 17.27
C ASP A 139 -8.01 14.51 17.84
N LEU A 140 -7.20 13.82 17.02
CA LEU A 140 -6.40 12.70 17.46
C LEU A 140 -5.33 13.11 18.47
N PHE A 141 -4.59 14.19 18.21
CA PHE A 141 -3.56 14.68 19.13
C PHE A 141 -4.14 15.23 20.44
N SER A 142 -5.40 15.72 20.46
CA SER A 142 -6.04 16.14 21.70
C SER A 142 -6.25 15.00 22.70
N ASN A 143 -6.28 13.76 22.20
CA ASN A 143 -6.41 12.56 23.03
C ASN A 143 -5.06 11.95 23.44
N VAL A 144 -3.96 12.45 22.88
CA VAL A 144 -2.60 12.02 23.29
C VAL A 144 -2.21 12.80 24.54
N LYS A 145 -1.94 12.08 25.64
CA LYS A 145 -1.52 12.69 26.90
C LYS A 145 -0.20 13.42 26.72
N GLU A 146 -0.11 14.64 27.22
CA GLU A 146 1.06 15.51 27.11
C GLU A 146 2.33 14.96 27.76
N HIS A 147 2.18 14.03 28.71
CA HIS A 147 3.27 13.35 29.39
C HIS A 147 2.90 11.87 29.53
N GLY A 148 3.47 11.03 28.70
CA GLY A 148 3.22 9.60 28.82
C GLY A 148 3.61 8.79 27.60
N GLU A 149 3.62 7.50 27.81
CA GLU A 149 3.82 6.54 26.76
C GLU A 149 2.50 6.32 26.01
N PHE A 150 2.59 6.22 24.69
CA PHE A 150 1.45 5.87 23.84
C PHE A 150 1.92 5.07 22.62
N ASP A 151 0.99 4.40 21.98
CA ASP A 151 1.25 3.73 20.70
C ASP A 151 0.89 4.67 19.55
N PHE A 152 1.90 5.13 18.82
CA PHE A 152 1.72 6.03 17.69
C PHE A 152 0.88 5.41 16.56
N VAL A 153 1.00 4.09 16.33
CA VAL A 153 0.20 3.42 15.31
C VAL A 153 -1.27 3.45 15.70
N ALA A 154 -1.60 3.01 16.91
CA ALA A 154 -2.98 2.93 17.37
C ALA A 154 -3.62 4.32 17.55
N SER A 155 -2.85 5.31 18.01
CA SER A 155 -3.38 6.62 18.38
C SER A 155 -3.46 7.61 17.22
N ILE A 156 -2.55 7.51 16.23
CA ILE A 156 -2.39 8.52 15.17
C ILE A 156 -2.33 7.88 13.78
N ALA A 157 -1.34 6.99 13.53
CA ALA A 157 -1.02 6.57 12.18
C ALA A 157 -2.12 5.73 11.52
N ASN A 158 -2.87 4.93 12.28
CA ASN A 158 -3.99 4.14 11.77
C ASN A 158 -5.29 4.95 11.69
N PRO A 159 -5.75 5.67 12.74
CA PRO A 159 -7.04 6.36 12.68
C PRO A 159 -7.08 7.53 11.71
N LEU A 160 -5.96 8.23 11.45
CA LEU A 160 -5.94 9.36 10.52
C LEU A 160 -6.34 8.97 9.09
N PRO A 161 -5.60 8.10 8.38
CA PRO A 161 -5.94 7.77 7.00
C PRO A 161 -7.25 6.97 6.90
N LEU A 162 -7.60 6.18 7.91
CA LEU A 162 -8.90 5.52 7.97
C LEU A 162 -10.05 6.52 7.97
N ALA A 163 -9.99 7.54 8.82
CA ALA A 163 -11.02 8.57 8.89
C ALA A 163 -11.11 9.36 7.58
N VAL A 164 -9.97 9.77 7.02
CA VAL A 164 -9.92 10.52 5.75
C VAL A 164 -10.53 9.70 4.62
N ILE A 165 -10.15 8.44 4.45
CA ILE A 165 -10.67 7.63 3.34
C ILE A 165 -12.15 7.29 3.51
N CYS A 166 -12.63 7.05 4.74
CA CYS A 166 -14.04 6.83 5.03
C CYS A 166 -14.88 8.08 4.73
N GLU A 167 -14.39 9.29 5.05
CA GLU A 167 -15.08 10.54 4.70
C GLU A 167 -15.11 10.74 3.17
N ILE A 168 -14.00 10.50 2.47
CA ILE A 168 -13.93 10.59 0.99
C ILE A 168 -14.93 9.64 0.33
N ILE A 169 -15.02 8.42 0.80
CA ILE A 169 -15.93 7.39 0.26
C ILE A 169 -17.38 7.71 0.57
N GLY A 170 -17.65 8.33 1.73
CA GLY A 170 -19.00 8.56 2.26
C GLY A 170 -19.47 7.45 3.20
N VAL A 171 -18.54 6.74 3.87
CA VAL A 171 -18.88 5.72 4.87
C VAL A 171 -19.30 6.37 6.18
N PRO A 172 -20.52 6.09 6.71
CA PRO A 172 -20.94 6.60 7.99
C PRO A 172 -20.03 6.18 9.15
N LYS A 173 -19.82 7.07 10.13
CA LYS A 173 -18.90 6.86 11.26
C LYS A 173 -19.15 5.55 12.03
N LEU A 174 -20.41 5.12 12.12
CA LEU A 174 -20.78 3.88 12.81
C LEU A 174 -20.15 2.61 12.20
N TYR A 175 -19.70 2.67 10.94
CA TYR A 175 -19.04 1.55 10.25
C TYR A 175 -17.51 1.64 10.24
N TRP A 176 -16.90 2.74 10.68
CA TRP A 176 -15.44 2.94 10.57
C TRP A 176 -14.63 1.87 11.26
N GLU A 177 -15.06 1.43 12.46
CA GLU A 177 -14.37 0.33 13.16
C GLU A 177 -14.44 -0.99 12.37
N LYS A 178 -15.59 -1.30 11.77
CA LYS A 178 -15.74 -2.46 10.89
C LYS A 178 -14.83 -2.33 9.66
N CYS A 179 -14.80 -1.15 9.04
CA CYS A 179 -13.93 -0.86 7.90
C CYS A 179 -12.45 -1.02 8.25
N ASN A 180 -12.03 -0.61 9.46
CA ASN A 180 -10.69 -0.84 9.97
C ASN A 180 -10.36 -2.34 10.04
N ILE A 181 -11.22 -3.13 10.67
CA ILE A 181 -11.04 -4.58 10.80
C ILE A 181 -11.00 -5.23 9.41
N TRP A 182 -12.00 -4.99 8.58
CA TRP A 182 -12.11 -5.58 7.24
C TRP A 182 -10.95 -5.19 6.33
N GLY A 183 -10.60 -3.91 6.30
CA GLY A 183 -9.50 -3.43 5.48
C GLY A 183 -8.15 -4.05 5.90
N ARG A 184 -7.90 -4.18 7.19
CA ARG A 184 -6.69 -4.85 7.72
C ARG A 184 -6.66 -6.35 7.42
N THR A 185 -7.79 -7.05 7.51
CA THR A 185 -7.91 -8.46 7.12
C THR A 185 -7.64 -8.63 5.63
N LEU A 186 -8.28 -7.81 4.78
CA LEU A 186 -8.13 -7.88 3.33
C LEU A 186 -6.70 -7.49 2.88
N ALA A 187 -6.10 -6.48 3.49
CA ALA A 187 -4.72 -6.10 3.21
C ALA A 187 -3.70 -7.15 3.70
N GLY A 188 -3.96 -7.78 4.84
CA GLY A 188 -3.11 -8.83 5.38
C GLY A 188 -3.23 -10.15 4.62
N ILE A 189 -4.40 -10.80 4.74
CA ILE A 189 -4.61 -12.13 4.16
C ILE A 189 -4.77 -12.05 2.63
N GLY A 190 -5.55 -11.06 2.15
CA GLY A 190 -5.92 -10.96 0.74
C GLY A 190 -4.73 -10.68 -0.19
N LEU A 191 -3.78 -9.87 0.23
CA LEU A 191 -2.61 -9.50 -0.57
C LEU A 191 -1.42 -10.46 -0.38
N ASP A 192 -1.27 -11.08 0.80
CA ASP A 192 -0.22 -12.07 1.07
C ASP A 192 -0.63 -13.51 0.74
N LEU A 193 -1.88 -13.74 0.40
CA LEU A 193 -2.58 -15.01 0.20
C LEU A 193 -2.90 -15.75 1.51
N PRO A 194 -4.07 -16.39 1.56
CA PRO A 194 -4.43 -17.27 2.66
C PRO A 194 -3.48 -18.49 2.71
N LYS A 195 -3.08 -18.85 3.91
CA LYS A 195 -2.14 -19.96 4.17
C LYS A 195 -2.87 -21.27 4.52
N ASN A 196 -4.14 -21.17 4.84
CA ASN A 196 -4.99 -22.28 5.25
C ASN A 196 -6.47 -21.97 4.96
N ASN A 197 -7.34 -22.96 5.20
CA ASN A 197 -8.78 -22.83 4.95
C ASN A 197 -9.45 -21.79 5.84
N GLN A 198 -9.01 -21.62 7.07
CA GLN A 198 -9.57 -20.63 8.01
C GLN A 198 -9.32 -19.22 7.51
N GLU A 199 -8.08 -18.91 7.10
CA GLU A 199 -7.75 -17.60 6.50
C GLU A 199 -8.51 -17.36 5.20
N LEU A 200 -8.76 -18.41 4.39
CA LEU A 200 -9.57 -18.32 3.18
C LEU A 200 -11.03 -17.97 3.49
N GLU A 201 -11.65 -18.67 4.44
CA GLU A 201 -13.03 -18.42 4.88
C GLU A 201 -13.18 -17.01 5.48
N GLU A 202 -12.20 -16.57 6.27
CA GLU A 202 -12.15 -15.20 6.83
C GLU A 202 -12.04 -14.14 5.72
N LEU A 203 -11.19 -14.38 4.71
CA LEU A 203 -11.03 -13.50 3.56
C LEU A 203 -12.33 -13.36 2.76
N GLU A 204 -13.00 -14.47 2.47
CA GLU A 204 -14.25 -14.51 1.71
C GLU A 204 -15.39 -13.81 2.47
N ALA A 205 -15.57 -14.14 3.75
CA ALA A 205 -16.59 -13.51 4.61
C ALA A 205 -16.36 -12.00 4.73
N THR A 206 -15.11 -11.58 4.90
CA THR A 206 -14.74 -10.16 5.01
C THR A 206 -14.95 -9.41 3.69
N SER A 207 -14.60 -10.04 2.56
CA SER A 207 -14.84 -9.46 1.23
C SER A 207 -16.33 -9.23 0.98
N LEU A 208 -17.15 -10.23 1.31
CA LEU A 208 -18.61 -10.15 1.16
C LEU A 208 -19.18 -9.03 2.05
N ALA A 209 -18.82 -9.02 3.33
CA ALA A 209 -19.34 -8.00 4.27
C ALA A 209 -19.00 -6.57 3.83
N LEU A 210 -17.79 -6.34 3.28
CA LEU A 210 -17.39 -5.03 2.77
C LEU A 210 -18.16 -4.67 1.48
N THR A 211 -18.25 -5.60 0.52
CA THR A 211 -18.95 -5.33 -0.74
C THR A 211 -20.44 -5.13 -0.55
N ASP A 212 -21.08 -5.84 0.41
CA ASP A 212 -22.48 -5.67 0.78
C ASP A 212 -22.71 -4.27 1.37
N LEU A 213 -21.88 -3.83 2.33
CA LEU A 213 -21.96 -2.47 2.87
C LEU A 213 -21.88 -1.40 1.76
N ILE A 214 -20.90 -1.54 0.85
CA ILE A 214 -20.74 -0.58 -0.24
C ILE A 214 -21.95 -0.62 -1.19
N GLY A 215 -22.52 -1.80 -1.45
CA GLY A 215 -23.73 -1.98 -2.25
C GLY A 215 -24.95 -1.29 -1.63
N GLU A 216 -25.14 -1.42 -0.32
CA GLU A 216 -26.19 -0.71 0.44
C GLU A 216 -26.00 0.82 0.34
N LEU A 217 -24.78 1.32 0.56
CA LEU A 217 -24.48 2.74 0.44
C LEU A 217 -24.71 3.25 -0.98
N LEU A 218 -24.33 2.50 -2.01
CA LEU A 218 -24.56 2.84 -3.42
C LEU A 218 -26.07 2.96 -3.71
N ALA A 219 -26.91 2.06 -3.20
CA ALA A 219 -28.35 2.13 -3.35
C ALA A 219 -28.94 3.40 -2.70
N ILE A 220 -28.46 3.76 -1.51
CA ILE A 220 -28.85 4.99 -0.81
C ILE A 220 -28.43 6.24 -1.61
N ARG A 221 -27.16 6.29 -2.09
CA ARG A 221 -26.62 7.44 -2.84
C ARG A 221 -27.26 7.66 -4.21
N ARG A 222 -27.81 6.62 -4.83
CA ARG A 222 -28.62 6.75 -6.05
C ARG A 222 -29.94 7.50 -5.83
N VAL A 223 -30.51 7.35 -4.63
CA VAL A 223 -31.75 8.06 -4.25
C VAL A 223 -31.44 9.44 -3.71
N LYS A 224 -30.42 9.55 -2.88
CA LYS A 224 -29.98 10.79 -2.22
C LYS A 224 -28.46 10.95 -2.38
N PRO A 225 -28.00 11.60 -3.44
CA PRO A 225 -26.57 11.88 -3.63
C PRO A 225 -26.00 12.79 -2.54
N GLU A 226 -24.74 12.56 -2.16
CA GLU A 226 -23.96 13.39 -1.26
C GLU A 226 -22.61 13.77 -1.93
N ASP A 227 -21.81 14.61 -1.27
CA ASP A 227 -20.49 14.99 -1.78
C ASP A 227 -19.44 13.92 -1.39
N ASP A 228 -19.52 12.75 -2.02
CA ASP A 228 -18.67 11.61 -1.76
C ASP A 228 -18.33 10.81 -3.03
N LEU A 229 -17.34 9.91 -2.91
CA LEU A 229 -16.87 9.07 -4.01
C LEU A 229 -17.99 8.17 -4.56
N ILE A 230 -18.83 7.59 -3.68
CA ILE A 230 -19.91 6.69 -4.11
C ILE A 230 -20.90 7.46 -4.99
N SER A 231 -21.33 8.65 -4.59
CA SER A 231 -22.26 9.52 -5.35
C SER A 231 -21.64 9.94 -6.68
N LEU A 232 -20.36 10.33 -6.67
CA LEU A 232 -19.63 10.67 -7.89
C LEU A 232 -19.64 9.50 -8.89
N LEU A 233 -19.27 8.29 -8.45
CA LEU A 233 -19.19 7.14 -9.33
C LEU A 233 -20.58 6.66 -9.79
N ALA A 234 -21.59 6.77 -8.94
CA ALA A 234 -22.98 6.44 -9.28
C ALA A 234 -23.54 7.31 -10.42
N SER A 235 -23.09 8.58 -10.51
CA SER A 235 -23.51 9.54 -11.52
C SER A 235 -22.55 9.69 -12.70
N ALA A 236 -21.30 9.27 -12.52
CA ALA A 236 -20.23 9.48 -13.50
C ALA A 236 -20.47 8.74 -14.82
N GLN A 237 -20.19 9.43 -15.92
CA GLN A 237 -20.18 8.85 -17.27
C GLN A 237 -19.04 9.42 -18.10
N THR A 238 -18.47 8.60 -18.97
CA THR A 238 -17.47 9.01 -19.94
C THR A 238 -17.83 8.41 -21.31
N ASP A 239 -17.90 9.25 -22.33
CA ASP A 239 -18.24 8.86 -23.69
C ASP A 239 -19.58 8.07 -23.77
N GLY A 240 -20.56 8.47 -22.94
CA GLY A 240 -21.88 7.82 -22.83
C GLY A 240 -21.87 6.50 -22.01
N GLN A 241 -20.73 6.05 -21.53
CA GLN A 241 -20.60 4.82 -20.72
C GLN A 241 -20.58 5.16 -19.22
N LYS A 242 -21.39 4.42 -18.45
CA LYS A 242 -21.41 4.46 -16.99
C LYS A 242 -20.66 3.27 -16.43
N LEU A 243 -20.28 3.35 -15.16
CA LEU A 243 -19.83 2.18 -14.41
C LEU A 243 -21.04 1.30 -14.03
N SER A 244 -20.86 -0.01 -14.13
CA SER A 244 -21.78 -0.98 -13.53
C SER A 244 -21.68 -0.95 -12.00
N ASP A 245 -22.70 -1.45 -11.31
CA ASP A 245 -22.68 -1.57 -9.84
C ASP A 245 -21.50 -2.38 -9.37
N LYS A 246 -21.18 -3.48 -10.05
CA LYS A 246 -20.01 -4.31 -9.76
C LYS A 246 -18.71 -3.50 -9.82
N GLU A 247 -18.50 -2.70 -10.86
CA GLU A 247 -17.31 -1.85 -11.02
C GLU A 247 -17.24 -0.77 -9.94
N ILE A 248 -18.36 -0.16 -9.57
CA ILE A 248 -18.42 0.85 -8.51
C ILE A 248 -18.07 0.21 -7.18
N ILE A 249 -18.75 -0.87 -6.79
CA ILE A 249 -18.56 -1.55 -5.51
C ILE A 249 -17.12 -2.04 -5.37
N ALA A 250 -16.58 -2.72 -6.38
CA ALA A 250 -15.20 -3.20 -6.35
C ALA A 250 -14.18 -2.06 -6.25
N SER A 251 -14.39 -0.97 -7.01
CA SER A 251 -13.48 0.18 -6.99
C SER A 251 -13.50 0.92 -5.64
N VAL A 252 -14.68 1.08 -5.03
CA VAL A 252 -14.83 1.71 -3.72
C VAL A 252 -14.25 0.81 -2.62
N ALA A 253 -14.57 -0.48 -2.62
CA ALA A 253 -14.01 -1.44 -1.66
C ALA A 253 -12.48 -1.48 -1.74
N PHE A 254 -11.91 -1.54 -2.96
CA PHE A 254 -10.47 -1.48 -3.13
C PHE A 254 -9.87 -0.14 -2.67
N THR A 255 -10.55 1.00 -2.93
CA THR A 255 -10.09 2.32 -2.49
C THR A 255 -10.00 2.39 -0.96
N LEU A 256 -10.96 1.82 -0.24
CA LEU A 256 -10.90 1.70 1.22
C LEU A 256 -9.66 0.91 1.64
N ILE A 257 -9.48 -0.31 1.11
CA ILE A 257 -8.38 -1.21 1.50
C ILE A 257 -7.01 -0.54 1.24
N ALA A 258 -6.84 0.03 0.05
CA ALA A 258 -5.58 0.62 -0.39
C ALA A 258 -5.28 1.97 0.26
N GLY A 259 -6.32 2.72 0.64
CA GLY A 259 -6.19 4.12 1.04
C GLY A 259 -5.62 4.32 2.44
N PHE A 260 -5.96 3.46 3.41
CA PHE A 260 -5.51 3.72 4.77
C PHE A 260 -4.29 2.90 5.21
N GLU A 261 -4.21 1.60 4.89
CA GLU A 261 -3.13 0.74 5.38
C GLU A 261 -1.75 1.18 4.85
N THR A 262 -1.67 1.63 3.59
CA THR A 262 -0.42 2.10 3.00
C THR A 262 0.02 3.45 3.55
N THR A 263 -0.91 4.37 3.80
CA THR A 263 -0.63 5.67 4.41
C THR A 263 -0.28 5.50 5.90
N MET A 264 -1.00 4.66 6.65
CA MET A 264 -0.64 4.27 8.01
C MET A 264 0.82 3.80 8.09
N ASN A 265 1.24 2.96 7.13
CA ASN A 265 2.61 2.50 7.06
C ASN A 265 3.58 3.66 6.82
N LEU A 266 3.34 4.54 5.85
CA LEU A 266 4.17 5.72 5.61
C LEU A 266 4.35 6.55 6.88
N LEU A 267 3.25 6.84 7.58
CA LEU A 267 3.27 7.66 8.81
C LEU A 267 4.07 6.97 9.93
N SER A 268 3.80 5.70 10.18
CA SER A 268 4.43 4.97 11.28
C SER A 268 5.91 4.70 11.03
N VAL A 269 6.28 4.26 9.82
CA VAL A 269 7.69 3.95 9.50
C VAL A 269 8.52 5.22 9.29
N GLY A 270 7.92 6.29 8.74
CA GLY A 270 8.58 7.59 8.66
C GLY A 270 8.91 8.16 10.06
N THR A 271 7.97 8.05 11.01
CA THR A 271 8.20 8.46 12.40
C THR A 271 9.26 7.58 13.08
N LEU A 272 9.22 6.26 12.88
CA LEU A 272 10.27 5.36 13.37
C LEU A 272 11.64 5.74 12.81
N ALA A 273 11.74 6.03 11.50
CA ALA A 273 12.99 6.42 10.86
C ALA A 273 13.55 7.72 11.46
N LEU A 274 12.71 8.69 11.83
CA LEU A 274 13.14 9.89 12.54
C LEU A 274 13.65 9.57 13.97
N LEU A 275 12.96 8.71 14.72
CA LEU A 275 13.37 8.29 16.05
C LEU A 275 14.70 7.52 16.06
N GLU A 276 14.97 6.73 15.01
CA GLU A 276 16.22 6.00 14.83
C GLU A 276 17.37 6.87 14.29
N ASN A 277 17.06 8.11 13.79
CA ASN A 277 18.03 9.04 13.24
C ASN A 277 17.84 10.44 13.86
N PRO A 278 18.24 10.67 15.13
CA PRO A 278 17.98 11.91 15.87
C PRO A 278 18.56 13.18 15.21
N ASP A 279 19.66 13.07 14.50
CA ASP A 279 20.27 14.16 13.72
C ASP A 279 19.35 14.61 12.56
N GLN A 280 18.68 13.66 11.89
CA GLN A 280 17.71 13.94 10.83
C GLN A 280 16.41 14.51 11.39
N LEU A 281 15.96 14.05 12.56
CA LEU A 281 14.83 14.60 13.29
C LEU A 281 15.09 16.06 13.70
N ALA A 282 16.25 16.33 14.31
CA ALA A 282 16.64 17.69 14.70
C ALA A 282 16.78 18.63 13.49
N LEU A 283 17.27 18.12 12.35
CA LEU A 283 17.34 18.88 11.09
C LEU A 283 15.93 19.20 10.57
N LEU A 284 15.01 18.22 10.58
CA LEU A 284 13.63 18.41 10.14
C LEU A 284 12.87 19.41 11.02
N ALA A 285 13.07 19.35 12.34
CA ALA A 285 12.44 20.27 13.29
C ALA A 285 12.88 21.71 13.06
N ARG A 286 14.17 21.94 12.74
CA ARG A 286 14.72 23.26 12.43
C ARG A 286 14.35 23.77 11.05
N ASN A 287 14.09 22.90 10.09
CA ASN A 287 13.75 23.27 8.72
C ASN A 287 12.59 22.40 8.19
N GLN A 288 11.37 22.82 8.50
CA GLN A 288 10.16 22.12 8.11
C GLN A 288 9.88 22.16 6.59
N GLU A 289 10.59 22.99 5.82
CA GLU A 289 10.54 22.98 4.35
C GLU A 289 11.10 21.66 3.75
N LEU A 290 11.82 20.89 4.55
CA LEU A 290 12.30 19.56 4.17
C LEU A 290 11.23 18.47 4.27
N ILE A 291 10.06 18.74 4.87
CA ILE A 291 9.00 17.73 5.06
C ILE A 291 8.60 17.05 3.74
N PRO A 292 8.37 17.76 2.62
CA PRO A 292 8.05 17.09 1.36
C PRO A 292 9.16 16.14 0.87
N ASN A 293 10.42 16.50 1.04
CA ASN A 293 11.54 15.64 0.65
C ASN A 293 11.76 14.48 1.63
N PHE A 294 11.54 14.73 2.92
CA PHE A 294 11.52 13.68 3.94
C PHE A 294 10.46 12.60 3.62
N ILE A 295 9.25 12.99 3.18
CA ILE A 295 8.20 12.05 2.76
C ILE A 295 8.71 11.15 1.62
N GLU A 296 9.38 11.70 0.62
CA GLU A 296 9.94 10.91 -0.48
C GLU A 296 11.06 9.96 -0.01
N GLU A 297 11.90 10.40 0.93
CA GLU A 297 12.96 9.56 1.49
C GLU A 297 12.38 8.45 2.40
N ALA A 298 11.33 8.75 3.17
CA ALA A 298 10.61 7.73 3.94
C ALA A 298 9.99 6.67 3.03
N LEU A 299 9.32 7.08 1.94
CA LEU A 299 8.79 6.18 0.90
C LEU A 299 9.89 5.34 0.25
N ARG A 300 11.03 5.96 -0.07
CA ARG A 300 12.18 5.26 -0.65
C ARG A 300 12.71 4.18 0.28
N LEU A 301 12.97 4.54 1.52
CA LEU A 301 13.60 3.65 2.48
C LEU A 301 12.65 2.56 2.97
N SER A 302 11.36 2.86 3.05
CA SER A 302 10.34 1.93 3.54
C SER A 302 9.07 1.98 2.69
N SER A 303 9.18 1.52 1.44
CA SER A 303 8.01 1.38 0.57
C SER A 303 6.93 0.55 1.26
N PRO A 304 5.68 1.04 1.40
CA PRO A 304 4.59 0.25 1.97
C PRO A 304 4.36 -1.06 1.19
N ILE A 305 4.28 -0.96 -0.13
CA ILE A 305 4.21 -2.12 -1.03
C ILE A 305 5.64 -2.55 -1.36
N GLN A 306 6.00 -3.76 -0.97
CA GLN A 306 7.35 -4.29 -1.09
C GLN A 306 7.68 -4.79 -2.50
N PHE A 307 6.70 -5.36 -3.19
CA PHE A 307 6.85 -5.85 -4.56
C PHE A 307 5.53 -5.79 -5.32
N VAL A 308 5.59 -5.87 -6.63
CA VAL A 308 4.42 -6.06 -7.51
C VAL A 308 4.75 -7.11 -8.56
N VAL A 309 3.71 -7.68 -9.16
CA VAL A 309 3.83 -8.73 -10.16
C VAL A 309 3.21 -8.28 -11.47
N ARG A 310 3.86 -8.63 -12.57
CA ARG A 310 3.36 -8.36 -13.93
C ARG A 310 3.54 -9.59 -14.81
N THR A 311 2.73 -9.66 -15.86
CA THR A 311 2.80 -10.74 -16.85
C THR A 311 2.93 -10.11 -18.24
N ALA A 312 3.91 -10.56 -19.03
CA ALA A 312 4.10 -10.10 -20.39
C ALA A 312 2.93 -10.54 -21.30
N ASP A 313 2.33 -9.64 -22.05
CA ASP A 313 1.27 -9.94 -23.02
C ASP A 313 1.83 -10.55 -24.32
N SER A 314 3.05 -10.17 -24.66
CA SER A 314 3.78 -10.58 -25.87
C SER A 314 5.26 -10.83 -25.55
N PRO A 315 6.08 -11.38 -26.47
CA PRO A 315 7.50 -11.47 -26.28
C PRO A 315 8.14 -10.07 -26.17
N LEU A 316 8.91 -9.83 -25.11
CA LEU A 316 9.54 -8.55 -24.78
C LEU A 316 11.03 -8.72 -24.47
N VAL A 317 11.79 -7.64 -24.59
CA VAL A 317 13.19 -7.57 -24.15
C VAL A 317 13.30 -6.47 -23.09
N LEU A 318 13.78 -6.81 -21.90
CA LEU A 318 14.03 -5.88 -20.81
C LEU A 318 15.31 -5.06 -21.03
N ALA A 319 15.45 -3.95 -20.31
CA ALA A 319 16.57 -3.02 -20.44
C ALA A 319 17.96 -3.67 -20.26
N ASP A 320 18.05 -4.78 -19.52
CA ASP A 320 19.27 -5.55 -19.32
C ASP A 320 19.51 -6.62 -20.41
N GLY A 321 18.67 -6.67 -21.45
CA GLY A 321 18.72 -7.66 -22.52
C GLY A 321 18.01 -8.99 -22.22
N THR A 322 17.43 -9.15 -21.03
CA THR A 322 16.67 -10.36 -20.66
C THR A 322 15.42 -10.48 -21.54
N LYS A 323 15.25 -11.65 -22.18
CA LYS A 323 14.07 -11.94 -23.02
C LYS A 323 12.95 -12.53 -22.17
N ALA A 324 11.79 -11.92 -22.20
CA ALA A 324 10.55 -12.44 -21.65
C ALA A 324 9.66 -13.00 -22.77
N LYS A 325 9.02 -14.14 -22.50
CA LYS A 325 8.03 -14.75 -23.40
C LYS A 325 6.63 -14.23 -23.09
N ALA A 326 5.69 -14.31 -24.05
CA ALA A 326 4.29 -14.11 -23.78
C ALA A 326 3.82 -14.99 -22.62
N GLY A 327 3.03 -14.43 -21.70
CA GLY A 327 2.57 -15.10 -20.48
C GLY A 327 3.61 -15.27 -19.38
N GLN A 328 4.85 -14.81 -19.59
CA GLN A 328 5.90 -14.89 -18.56
C GLN A 328 5.69 -13.86 -17.46
N THR A 329 5.77 -14.31 -16.22
CA THR A 329 5.60 -13.48 -15.03
C THR A 329 6.92 -12.88 -14.56
N VAL A 330 6.90 -11.64 -14.12
CA VAL A 330 8.00 -10.96 -13.42
C VAL A 330 7.54 -10.43 -12.06
N ILE A 331 8.33 -10.68 -11.03
CA ILE A 331 8.21 -10.06 -9.70
C ILE A 331 9.17 -8.87 -9.66
N LEU A 332 8.63 -7.70 -9.40
CA LEU A 332 9.38 -6.45 -9.26
C LEU A 332 9.49 -6.12 -7.77
N ASN A 333 10.67 -6.28 -7.20
CA ASN A 333 10.96 -5.94 -5.81
C ASN A 333 11.19 -4.42 -5.68
N LEU A 334 10.14 -3.69 -5.32
CA LEU A 334 10.16 -2.22 -5.20
C LEU A 334 11.05 -1.76 -4.04
N ALA A 335 10.99 -2.47 -2.91
CA ALA A 335 11.84 -2.16 -1.75
C ALA A 335 13.33 -2.30 -2.07
N GLY A 336 13.70 -3.29 -2.89
CA GLY A 336 15.05 -3.47 -3.40
C GLY A 336 15.43 -2.41 -4.44
N ALA A 337 14.55 -2.11 -5.38
CA ALA A 337 14.76 -1.08 -6.40
C ALA A 337 14.96 0.32 -5.78
N ASN A 338 14.26 0.63 -4.70
CA ASN A 338 14.44 1.86 -3.92
C ASN A 338 15.79 1.93 -3.17
N ARG A 339 16.54 0.85 -3.18
CA ARG A 339 17.90 0.75 -2.60
C ARG A 339 18.95 0.36 -3.64
N ASP A 340 18.65 0.53 -4.91
CA ASP A 340 19.61 0.25 -6.00
C ASP A 340 20.78 1.25 -5.92
N PRO A 341 22.03 0.79 -5.67
CA PRO A 341 23.19 1.68 -5.57
C PRO A 341 23.53 2.38 -6.90
N ALA A 342 23.03 1.87 -8.03
CA ALA A 342 23.19 2.55 -9.32
C ALA A 342 22.38 3.85 -9.41
N VAL A 343 21.38 4.02 -8.53
CA VAL A 343 20.52 5.21 -8.50
C VAL A 343 20.69 6.01 -7.21
N PHE A 344 20.82 5.34 -6.07
CA PHE A 344 20.86 5.99 -4.75
C PHE A 344 22.23 5.77 -4.09
N ASP A 345 23.01 6.83 -3.94
CA ASP A 345 24.23 6.76 -3.12
C ASP A 345 23.88 6.46 -1.66
N LYS A 346 24.73 5.64 -0.98
CA LYS A 346 24.45 5.18 0.39
C LYS A 346 22.98 4.73 0.57
N PRO A 347 22.53 3.71 -0.17
CA PRO A 347 21.11 3.39 -0.34
C PRO A 347 20.41 2.98 0.96
N ASP A 348 21.16 2.52 1.96
CA ASP A 348 20.62 2.13 3.28
C ASP A 348 20.55 3.28 4.28
N SER A 349 21.18 4.43 3.98
CA SER A 349 21.16 5.62 4.85
C SER A 349 19.86 6.39 4.66
N PHE A 350 19.28 6.83 5.78
CA PHE A 350 18.14 7.74 5.82
C PHE A 350 18.63 9.19 5.79
N LEU A 351 18.36 9.90 4.69
CA LEU A 351 18.86 11.26 4.44
C LEU A 351 17.72 12.14 3.95
N ILE A 352 17.13 12.95 4.82
CA ILE A 352 15.96 13.79 4.47
C ILE A 352 16.26 14.88 3.43
N GLN A 353 17.54 15.15 3.15
CA GLN A 353 17.98 16.07 2.10
C GLN A 353 18.43 15.36 0.82
N ARG A 354 18.15 14.04 0.66
CA ARG A 354 18.52 13.29 -0.54
C ARG A 354 17.89 13.92 -1.79
N GLU A 355 18.69 14.47 -2.69
CA GLU A 355 18.22 15.20 -3.88
C GLU A 355 17.35 14.33 -4.81
N ASN A 356 17.68 13.06 -4.93
CA ASN A 356 16.99 12.13 -5.82
C ASN A 356 15.98 11.21 -5.12
N ALA A 357 15.52 11.53 -3.89
CA ALA A 357 14.52 10.77 -3.16
C ALA A 357 13.24 10.53 -3.99
N LYS A 358 12.82 11.51 -4.79
CA LYS A 358 11.67 11.45 -5.71
C LYS A 358 11.79 10.39 -6.83
N LYS A 359 12.98 9.82 -7.05
CA LYS A 359 13.14 8.69 -7.99
C LYS A 359 12.65 7.37 -7.41
N ASN A 360 12.16 7.33 -6.16
CA ASN A 360 11.59 6.12 -5.60
C ASN A 360 10.43 5.58 -6.45
N VAL A 361 10.26 4.25 -6.43
CA VAL A 361 9.22 3.55 -7.21
C VAL A 361 8.02 3.14 -6.36
N SER A 362 7.85 3.69 -5.15
CA SER A 362 6.86 3.24 -4.16
C SER A 362 5.41 3.43 -4.62
N PHE A 363 5.13 4.44 -5.42
CA PHE A 363 3.80 4.66 -6.03
C PHE A 363 3.64 4.01 -7.41
N GLY A 364 4.64 3.23 -7.86
CA GLY A 364 4.66 2.67 -9.21
C GLY A 364 4.74 3.73 -10.31
N PHE A 365 4.54 3.28 -11.55
CA PHE A 365 4.53 4.14 -12.74
C PHE A 365 3.45 3.70 -13.74
N GLY A 366 3.25 4.50 -14.80
CA GLY A 366 2.39 4.16 -15.93
C GLY A 366 0.90 4.09 -15.59
N ALA A 367 0.18 3.18 -16.24
CA ALA A 367 -1.27 3.05 -16.10
C ALA A 367 -1.69 2.78 -14.64
N HIS A 368 -0.93 1.96 -13.93
CA HIS A 368 -1.17 1.60 -12.52
C HIS A 368 -0.45 2.51 -11.51
N HIS A 369 0.06 3.70 -11.92
CA HIS A 369 0.54 4.69 -10.95
C HIS A 369 -0.54 4.99 -9.93
N CYS A 370 -0.19 5.02 -8.64
CA CYS A 370 -1.12 5.19 -7.52
C CYS A 370 -1.96 6.45 -7.69
N ILE A 371 -3.28 6.28 -7.73
CA ILE A 371 -4.22 7.41 -7.87
C ILE A 371 -4.25 8.29 -6.61
N GLY A 372 -4.07 7.69 -5.42
CA GLY A 372 -4.04 8.36 -4.13
C GLY A 372 -2.68 8.95 -3.75
N SER A 373 -1.69 8.94 -4.64
CA SER A 373 -0.30 9.34 -4.32
C SER A 373 -0.16 10.77 -3.79
N LEU A 374 -1.01 11.69 -4.26
CA LEU A 374 -1.03 13.07 -3.79
C LEU A 374 -1.69 13.17 -2.42
N LEU A 375 -2.82 12.48 -2.22
CA LEU A 375 -3.53 12.44 -0.94
C LEU A 375 -2.62 11.91 0.19
N ALA A 376 -1.95 10.79 -0.03
CA ALA A 376 -1.02 10.22 0.94
C ALA A 376 0.10 11.20 1.35
N ARG A 377 0.61 12.01 0.41
CA ARG A 377 1.61 13.05 0.70
C ARG A 377 1.03 14.20 1.52
N VAL A 378 -0.19 14.61 1.21
CA VAL A 378 -0.87 15.69 1.93
C VAL A 378 -1.17 15.27 3.36
N GLU A 379 -1.73 14.08 3.57
CA GLU A 379 -1.98 13.54 4.92
C GLU A 379 -0.68 13.44 5.73
N ALA A 380 0.37 12.92 5.12
CA ALA A 380 1.68 12.81 5.74
C ALA A 380 2.28 14.19 6.09
N GLU A 381 2.21 15.14 5.19
CA GLU A 381 2.69 16.51 5.43
C GLU A 381 1.94 17.18 6.56
N VAL A 382 0.61 17.12 6.57
CA VAL A 382 -0.25 17.69 7.63
C VAL A 382 0.10 17.06 8.97
N MET A 383 0.20 15.75 9.04
CA MET A 383 0.48 15.03 10.28
C MET A 383 1.85 15.42 10.84
N TRP A 384 2.93 15.41 10.06
CA TRP A 384 4.26 15.73 10.59
C TRP A 384 4.45 17.22 10.91
N ARG A 385 3.83 18.13 10.14
CA ARG A 385 3.82 19.57 10.52
C ARG A 385 3.15 19.78 11.86
N GLU A 386 1.99 19.15 12.08
CA GLU A 386 1.25 19.28 13.33
C GLU A 386 1.96 18.58 14.49
N LEU A 387 2.58 17.43 14.26
CA LEU A 387 3.38 16.72 15.25
C LEU A 387 4.57 17.58 15.74
N LEU A 388 5.34 18.15 14.81
CA LEU A 388 6.48 19.03 15.14
C LEU A 388 6.02 20.34 15.79
N ARG A 389 4.87 20.89 15.40
CA ARG A 389 4.31 22.10 15.98
C ARG A 389 3.90 21.92 17.45
N ARG A 390 3.27 20.77 17.75
CA ARG A 390 2.77 20.46 19.11
C ARG A 390 3.86 20.00 20.06
N PHE A 391 4.83 19.27 19.54
CA PHE A 391 5.90 18.65 20.33
C PHE A 391 7.27 19.10 19.82
N PRO A 392 7.61 20.41 19.94
CA PRO A 392 8.82 20.99 19.36
C PRO A 392 10.11 20.54 20.05
N ASP A 393 10.02 20.01 21.29
CA ASP A 393 11.16 19.40 22.02
C ASP A 393 11.43 17.99 21.45
N VAL A 394 12.00 17.97 20.24
CA VAL A 394 12.28 16.70 19.54
C VAL A 394 13.38 15.86 20.20
N GLU A 395 14.19 16.45 21.08
CA GLU A 395 15.19 15.71 21.86
C GLU A 395 14.53 14.82 22.93
N SER A 396 13.28 15.14 23.32
CA SER A 396 12.49 14.32 24.23
C SER A 396 11.81 13.12 23.53
N TRP A 397 11.77 13.10 22.20
CA TRP A 397 11.14 12.03 21.46
C TRP A 397 11.95 10.74 21.56
N LYS A 398 11.34 9.67 22.00
CA LYS A 398 12.02 8.37 22.15
C LYS A 398 11.06 7.19 22.05
N LEU A 399 11.64 6.08 21.64
CA LEU A 399 10.97 4.78 21.77
C LEU A 399 10.90 4.39 23.26
N THR A 400 9.72 3.90 23.68
CA THR A 400 9.50 3.37 25.03
C THR A 400 9.36 1.85 25.04
N GLY A 401 9.38 1.22 23.87
CA GLY A 401 9.33 -0.22 23.69
C GLY A 401 9.82 -0.63 22.30
N THR A 402 9.82 -1.92 22.05
CA THR A 402 10.22 -2.47 20.74
C THR A 402 9.10 -2.32 19.73
N PRO A 403 9.33 -1.64 18.58
CA PRO A 403 8.35 -1.59 17.48
C PRO A 403 7.99 -3.01 17.01
N LYS A 404 6.70 -3.26 16.79
CA LYS A 404 6.21 -4.55 16.29
C LYS A 404 5.78 -4.43 14.85
N TYR A 405 6.27 -5.35 14.02
CA TYR A 405 5.85 -5.46 12.61
C TYR A 405 4.79 -6.54 12.46
N ARG A 406 3.83 -6.32 11.57
CA ARG A 406 2.91 -7.36 11.13
C ARG A 406 3.65 -8.39 10.29
N SER A 407 3.19 -9.64 10.39
CA SER A 407 3.63 -10.68 9.46
C SER A 407 3.02 -10.42 8.09
N GLY A 408 3.85 -10.28 7.07
CA GLY A 408 3.42 -10.07 5.69
C GLY A 408 4.62 -9.77 4.80
N LYS A 409 4.53 -10.11 3.51
CA LYS A 409 5.61 -9.85 2.55
C LYS A 409 5.27 -8.74 1.58
N LEU A 410 4.02 -8.63 1.18
CA LEU A 410 3.60 -7.63 0.22
C LEU A 410 3.51 -6.25 0.88
N ILE A 411 2.87 -6.18 2.05
CA ILE A 411 2.81 -4.96 2.86
C ILE A 411 3.68 -5.14 4.10
N LYS A 412 4.71 -4.30 4.24
CA LYS A 412 5.53 -4.24 5.45
C LYS A 412 5.02 -3.10 6.31
N SER A 413 4.17 -3.40 7.30
CA SER A 413 3.60 -2.39 8.18
C SER A 413 3.92 -2.62 9.65
N LEU A 414 3.98 -1.53 10.42
CA LEU A 414 4.04 -1.60 11.88
C LEU A 414 2.66 -1.91 12.44
N GLU A 415 2.62 -2.80 13.40
CA GLU A 415 1.45 -3.08 14.23
C GLU A 415 1.42 -2.16 15.45
N SER A 416 2.60 -1.82 15.98
CA SER A 416 2.77 -1.01 17.18
C SER A 416 4.07 -0.21 17.11
N LEU A 417 4.00 1.05 17.54
CA LEU A 417 5.15 1.95 17.70
C LEU A 417 5.04 2.66 19.05
N PRO A 418 5.52 2.02 20.14
CA PRO A 418 5.51 2.62 21.48
C PRO A 418 6.51 3.76 21.55
N MET A 419 6.03 4.97 21.85
CA MET A 419 6.87 6.16 21.98
C MET A 419 6.36 7.13 23.04
N SER A 420 7.21 8.07 23.40
CA SER A 420 6.86 9.21 24.25
C SER A 420 7.50 10.47 23.76
N PHE A 421 6.93 11.61 24.11
CA PHE A 421 7.51 12.93 24.03
C PHE A 421 7.09 13.78 25.23
N ARG A 422 7.85 14.83 25.53
CA ARG A 422 7.48 15.81 26.54
C ARG A 422 6.96 17.06 25.85
N VAL A 423 5.87 17.60 26.36
CA VAL A 423 5.47 18.97 26.00
C VAL A 423 6.36 19.93 26.76
N SER A 424 6.99 20.84 26.06
CA SER A 424 7.66 21.98 26.71
C SER A 424 6.58 22.72 27.50
N GLN A 425 6.69 22.77 28.84
CA GLN A 425 5.85 23.70 29.59
C GLN A 425 6.12 25.12 29.02
N PRO A 426 5.08 25.90 28.73
CA PRO A 426 5.30 27.30 28.44
C PRO A 426 6.08 27.84 29.62
N SER A 427 7.28 28.40 29.36
CA SER A 427 8.03 29.11 30.40
C SER A 427 7.06 30.11 31.02
N ALA A 428 6.74 29.92 32.28
CA ALA A 428 6.05 30.91 33.08
C ALA A 428 6.90 32.16 33.12
N PHE A 429 6.55 33.16 32.28
CA PHE A 429 7.03 34.53 32.39
C PHE A 429 5.92 35.38 33.01
#